data_15912cde6a77b6b177d0c2cd860d2b82
#
_entry.id   15912cde6a77b6b177d0c2cd860d2b82
#
_cell.length_a   1.000
_cell.length_b   1.000
_cell.length_c   1.000
_cell.angle_alpha   90.00
_cell.angle_beta   90.00
_cell.angle_gamma   90.00
#
_symmetry.space_group_name_H-M   'P 1'
#
loop_
_entity.id
_entity.type
_entity.pdbx_description
1 polymer ?
#
loop_
_entity_poly.entity_id
_entity_poly.type
_entity_poly.pdbx_seq_one_letter_code
_entity_poly.pdbx_strand_id
1 'polypeptide(L)'
;MAGNPAAKPAIPLSLGDIVKRVFLGKPLITENLGSEKLSNPVALGALSPDAISSTAYGPEQILIELLPNAGLAAFALLLPLTGVILLILVLVTASYRQVVIAYTRAGGSYIVARENFGPRVAQIAAAALLIDYVVTVAVQSAAGTVAVVSAIPALGPYSLEITVGVVIVICYANLRGMREAGLPFAAATYFFVIMIALTIITGVVRQICWELPIYDPAQLPGTVPVHQGNGLVMGATILVVLRAFANGGSSLTGVEAISNTVDVFRKPQGRNARRVLTTMACILGFLLAGVAYLAYATHATPYRTEYPSVLSQIGRAVFGTGAIGHVFFILVQASTAAILFTGANTSFNGFPALASFVAEDRFLPRQLTKRGYRLVFSNGIITLTALSVTLLVITGGSVNALVPFYAIGVFTGFSMAGYGMTKHHLTQREPGWRYRLAINLSAGILSTVVDLWAGGCGGES
;
A
#
# COMPACT_ATOMS: atom_id res chain seq x y z
N MET A 1 -33.03 -49.34 16.79
CA MET A 1 -31.78 -49.24 17.56
C MET A 1 -30.80 -48.39 16.77
N ALA A 2 -30.69 -47.11 17.08
CA ALA A 2 -29.79 -46.19 16.43
C ALA A 2 -28.40 -46.31 17.11
N GLY A 3 -27.41 -46.79 16.35
CA GLY A 3 -26.03 -46.93 16.84
C GLY A 3 -25.39 -45.57 17.13
N ASN A 4 -24.89 -45.43 18.34
CA ASN A 4 -24.14 -44.31 18.83
C ASN A 4 -22.85 -44.18 18.00
N PRO A 5 -22.51 -43.02 17.35
CA PRO A 5 -21.27 -42.91 16.64
C PRO A 5 -20.09 -42.94 17.63
N ALA A 6 -19.27 -43.96 17.51
CA ALA A 6 -18.08 -44.17 18.35
C ALA A 6 -17.23 -42.89 18.42
N ALA A 7 -17.04 -42.41 19.64
CA ALA A 7 -16.12 -41.29 19.91
C ALA A 7 -14.73 -41.63 19.39
N LYS A 8 -14.22 -40.83 18.45
CA LYS A 8 -12.85 -40.98 17.95
C LYS A 8 -11.86 -40.86 19.12
N PRO A 9 -10.88 -41.78 19.23
CA PRO A 9 -9.91 -41.73 20.33
C PRO A 9 -9.18 -40.40 20.35
N ALA A 10 -9.19 -39.71 21.48
CA ALA A 10 -8.46 -38.47 21.69
C ALA A 10 -6.98 -38.81 21.66
N ILE A 11 -6.27 -38.37 20.62
CA ILE A 11 -4.81 -38.46 20.53
C ILE A 11 -4.24 -37.62 21.68
N PRO A 12 -3.31 -38.13 22.50
CA PRO A 12 -2.71 -37.35 23.58
C PRO A 12 -1.98 -36.16 23.00
N LEU A 13 -2.32 -34.96 23.45
CA LEU A 13 -1.74 -33.70 23.03
C LEU A 13 -0.27 -33.69 23.44
N SER A 14 0.64 -33.54 22.49
CA SER A 14 2.05 -33.29 22.80
C SER A 14 2.21 -31.95 23.51
N LEU A 15 3.29 -31.79 24.29
CA LEU A 15 3.63 -30.49 24.93
C LEU A 15 3.63 -29.36 23.89
N GLY A 16 4.14 -29.63 22.67
CA GLY A 16 4.12 -28.70 21.57
C GLY A 16 2.72 -28.31 21.10
N ASP A 17 1.74 -29.23 21.16
CA ASP A 17 0.35 -28.98 20.80
C ASP A 17 -0.37 -28.16 21.88
N ILE A 18 -0.02 -28.36 23.16
CA ILE A 18 -0.53 -27.56 24.27
C ILE A 18 -0.03 -26.11 24.13
N VAL A 19 1.26 -25.91 23.90
CA VAL A 19 1.84 -24.58 23.66
C VAL A 19 1.18 -23.90 22.45
N LYS A 20 1.06 -24.60 21.32
CA LYS A 20 0.35 -24.07 20.14
C LYS A 20 -1.10 -23.72 20.45
N ARG A 21 -1.81 -24.52 21.24
CA ARG A 21 -3.20 -24.28 21.61
C ARG A 21 -3.38 -23.07 22.52
N VAL A 22 -2.44 -22.83 23.42
CA VAL A 22 -2.44 -21.67 24.32
C VAL A 22 -2.11 -20.38 23.54
N PHE A 23 -1.07 -20.41 22.70
CA PHE A 23 -0.63 -19.21 21.96
C PHE A 23 -1.44 -18.95 20.68
N LEU A 24 -1.85 -19.99 19.94
CA LEU A 24 -2.52 -19.85 18.63
C LEU A 24 -4.03 -20.15 18.66
N GLY A 25 -4.56 -20.71 19.76
CA GLY A 25 -5.96 -21.10 19.89
C GLY A 25 -6.29 -22.50 19.33
N LYS A 26 -7.57 -22.85 19.22
CA LYS A 26 -8.02 -24.18 18.73
C LYS A 26 -7.72 -24.33 17.22
N PRO A 27 -7.35 -25.55 16.72
CA PRO A 27 -7.18 -25.80 15.30
C PRO A 27 -8.47 -25.55 14.52
N LEU A 28 -8.37 -24.97 13.33
CA LEU A 28 -9.51 -24.75 12.42
C LEU A 28 -9.67 -25.95 11.49
N ILE A 29 -10.92 -26.32 11.19
CA ILE A 29 -11.27 -27.41 10.28
C ILE A 29 -11.52 -26.84 8.89
N THR A 30 -11.08 -27.55 7.84
CA THR A 30 -11.13 -27.10 6.44
C THR A 30 -12.53 -26.74 5.94
N GLU A 31 -13.57 -27.30 6.51
CA GLU A 31 -14.97 -27.05 6.17
C GLU A 31 -15.40 -25.58 6.41
N ASN A 32 -14.75 -24.87 7.34
CA ASN A 32 -15.05 -23.47 7.66
C ASN A 32 -14.40 -22.48 6.70
N LEU A 33 -13.51 -22.91 5.79
CA LEU A 33 -12.81 -22.05 4.82
C LEU A 33 -13.70 -21.57 3.66
N GLY A 34 -14.84 -22.19 3.42
CA GLY A 34 -15.70 -21.94 2.26
C GLY A 34 -16.78 -20.86 2.43
N SER A 35 -17.04 -20.40 3.65
CA SER A 35 -18.26 -19.65 3.97
C SER A 35 -18.16 -18.13 3.91
N GLU A 36 -16.97 -17.51 3.84
CA GLU A 36 -16.81 -16.06 4.00
C GLU A 36 -16.38 -15.35 2.73
N LYS A 37 -17.31 -15.24 1.77
CA LYS A 37 -17.14 -14.32 0.64
C LYS A 37 -17.51 -12.89 1.06
N LEU A 38 -16.61 -11.93 0.76
CA LEU A 38 -16.79 -10.54 1.15
C LEU A 38 -17.84 -9.82 0.31
N SER A 39 -18.69 -9.00 0.96
CA SER A 39 -19.55 -8.03 0.26
C SER A 39 -18.71 -6.85 -0.22
N ASN A 40 -19.18 -6.11 -1.24
CA ASN A 40 -18.41 -5.01 -1.83
C ASN A 40 -17.95 -3.95 -0.81
N PRO A 41 -18.78 -3.46 0.14
CA PRO A 41 -18.31 -2.50 1.13
C PRO A 41 -17.23 -3.08 2.06
N VAL A 42 -17.41 -4.31 2.54
CA VAL A 42 -16.42 -4.95 3.40
C VAL A 42 -15.12 -5.22 2.62
N ALA A 43 -15.23 -5.68 1.37
CA ALA A 43 -14.09 -5.89 0.50
C ALA A 43 -13.33 -4.59 0.20
N LEU A 44 -14.05 -3.48 -0.07
CA LEU A 44 -13.43 -2.16 -0.22
C LEU A 44 -12.62 -1.80 1.03
N GLY A 45 -13.23 -1.87 2.20
CA GLY A 45 -12.56 -1.50 3.43
C GLY A 45 -11.42 -2.46 3.85
N ALA A 46 -11.51 -3.75 3.53
CA ALA A 46 -10.52 -4.74 3.95
C ALA A 46 -9.35 -4.92 2.96
N LEU A 47 -9.56 -4.65 1.65
CA LEU A 47 -8.57 -4.90 0.60
C LEU A 47 -7.92 -3.62 0.06
N SER A 48 -8.45 -2.43 0.41
CA SER A 48 -7.93 -1.15 -0.08
C SER A 48 -7.10 -0.34 0.93
N PRO A 49 -6.86 -0.76 2.19
CA PRO A 49 -6.08 0.03 3.12
C PRO A 49 -4.71 0.42 2.58
N ASP A 50 -4.01 -0.51 1.94
CA ASP A 50 -2.69 -0.30 1.36
C ASP A 50 -2.70 0.82 0.31
N ALA A 51 -3.63 0.78 -0.65
CA ALA A 51 -3.75 1.82 -1.66
C ALA A 51 -4.18 3.18 -1.07
N ILE A 52 -5.23 3.20 -0.24
CA ILE A 52 -5.80 4.44 0.27
C ILE A 52 -4.86 5.15 1.26
N SER A 53 -4.12 4.38 2.07
CA SER A 53 -3.19 4.92 3.07
C SER A 53 -1.98 5.62 2.44
N SER A 54 -1.62 5.29 1.19
CA SER A 54 -0.51 5.94 0.49
C SER A 54 -0.70 7.45 0.29
N THR A 55 -1.95 7.94 0.40
CA THR A 55 -2.26 9.37 0.45
C THR A 55 -1.56 10.08 1.61
N ALA A 56 -1.26 9.37 2.71
CA ALA A 56 -0.65 9.96 3.90
C ALA A 56 0.81 10.39 3.69
N TYR A 57 1.54 9.73 2.79
CA TYR A 57 2.96 10.01 2.55
C TYR A 57 3.28 10.42 1.11
N GLY A 58 2.42 10.11 0.13
CA GLY A 58 2.71 10.33 -1.29
C GLY A 58 3.13 11.76 -1.65
N PRO A 59 2.36 12.81 -1.32
CA PRO A 59 2.76 14.19 -1.56
C PRO A 59 4.06 14.60 -0.85
N GLU A 60 4.30 14.06 0.35
CA GLU A 60 5.52 14.28 1.12
C GLU A 60 6.75 13.73 0.38
N GLN A 61 6.65 12.55 -0.23
CA GLN A 61 7.73 11.93 -0.99
C GLN A 61 8.12 12.72 -2.26
N ILE A 62 7.17 13.44 -2.86
CA ILE A 62 7.46 14.37 -3.94
C ILE A 62 8.25 15.59 -3.42
N LEU A 63 7.81 16.16 -2.31
CA LEU A 63 8.43 17.35 -1.72
C LEU A 63 9.84 17.09 -1.19
N ILE A 64 10.11 15.91 -0.65
CA ILE A 64 11.45 15.53 -0.16
C ILE A 64 12.50 15.63 -1.27
N GLU A 65 12.15 15.21 -2.49
CA GLU A 65 13.05 15.26 -3.64
C GLU A 65 13.14 16.68 -4.24
N LEU A 66 12.04 17.42 -4.24
CA LEU A 66 11.99 18.71 -4.92
C LEU A 66 12.57 19.86 -4.10
N LEU A 67 12.28 19.96 -2.80
CA LEU A 67 12.65 21.10 -1.96
C LEU A 67 14.16 21.38 -1.93
N PRO A 68 15.05 20.36 -1.85
CA PRO A 68 16.49 20.61 -1.87
C PRO A 68 17.03 21.15 -3.18
N ASN A 69 16.23 21.13 -4.26
CA ASN A 69 16.66 21.47 -5.61
C ASN A 69 15.85 22.61 -6.25
N ALA A 70 14.52 22.64 -6.04
CA ALA A 70 13.63 23.63 -6.61
C ALA A 70 13.24 24.74 -5.61
N GLY A 71 13.69 24.65 -4.37
CA GLY A 71 13.32 25.62 -3.35
C GLY A 71 11.80 25.69 -3.17
N LEU A 72 11.27 26.90 -2.95
CA LEU A 72 9.83 27.11 -2.79
C LEU A 72 9.00 26.78 -4.05
N ALA A 73 9.62 26.74 -5.24
CA ALA A 73 8.95 26.31 -6.46
C ALA A 73 8.54 24.82 -6.43
N ALA A 74 9.11 24.03 -5.51
CA ALA A 74 8.72 22.65 -5.27
C ALA A 74 7.21 22.50 -4.99
N PHE A 75 6.62 23.46 -4.25
CA PHE A 75 5.18 23.42 -3.97
C PHE A 75 4.34 23.62 -5.25
N ALA A 76 4.76 24.50 -6.16
CA ALA A 76 4.11 24.68 -7.46
C ALA A 76 4.26 23.44 -8.36
N LEU A 77 5.41 22.76 -8.32
CA LEU A 77 5.66 21.52 -9.08
C LEU A 77 4.90 20.31 -8.52
N LEU A 78 4.51 20.32 -7.24
CA LEU A 78 3.77 19.25 -6.60
C LEU A 78 2.46 18.94 -7.33
N LEU A 79 1.71 19.97 -7.73
CA LEU A 79 0.39 19.81 -8.37
C LEU A 79 0.47 19.15 -9.76
N PRO A 80 1.29 19.61 -10.71
CA PRO A 80 1.39 18.94 -12.01
C PRO A 80 1.95 17.52 -11.89
N LEU A 81 2.90 17.24 -10.98
CA LEU A 81 3.40 15.89 -10.75
C LEU A 81 2.31 14.98 -10.18
N THR A 82 1.55 15.46 -9.20
CA THR A 82 0.37 14.74 -8.71
C THR A 82 -0.63 14.50 -9.84
N GLY A 83 -0.86 15.46 -10.73
CA GLY A 83 -1.72 15.30 -11.90
C GLY A 83 -1.27 14.18 -12.83
N VAL A 84 0.03 14.03 -13.08
CA VAL A 84 0.59 12.91 -13.87
C VAL A 84 0.42 11.58 -13.15
N ILE A 85 0.63 11.54 -11.82
CA ILE A 85 0.40 10.34 -11.01
C ILE A 85 -1.08 9.91 -11.07
N LEU A 86 -2.01 10.87 -10.99
CA LEU A 86 -3.44 10.60 -11.13
C LEU A 86 -3.81 10.08 -12.53
N LEU A 87 -3.16 10.57 -13.58
CA LEU A 87 -3.34 10.03 -14.93
C LEU A 87 -2.90 8.56 -15.00
N ILE A 88 -1.76 8.22 -14.40
CA ILE A 88 -1.31 6.83 -14.32
C ILE A 88 -2.29 5.99 -13.49
N LEU A 89 -2.81 6.50 -12.38
CA LEU A 89 -3.85 5.83 -11.60
C LEU A 89 -5.05 5.44 -12.47
N VAL A 90 -5.52 6.36 -13.32
CA VAL A 90 -6.63 6.09 -14.24
C VAL A 90 -6.27 4.99 -15.23
N LEU A 91 -5.09 5.05 -15.85
CA LEU A 91 -4.64 4.06 -16.84
C LEU A 91 -4.42 2.67 -16.22
N VAL A 92 -3.74 2.60 -15.07
CA VAL A 92 -3.52 1.35 -14.34
C VAL A 92 -4.84 0.77 -13.88
N THR A 93 -5.74 1.59 -13.31
CA THR A 93 -7.08 1.14 -12.93
C THR A 93 -7.85 0.59 -14.13
N ALA A 94 -7.81 1.27 -15.29
CA ALA A 94 -8.47 0.82 -16.51
C ALA A 94 -7.91 -0.51 -17.02
N SER A 95 -6.61 -0.75 -16.88
CA SER A 95 -5.95 -2.03 -17.16
C SER A 95 -6.41 -3.12 -16.19
N TYR A 96 -6.30 -2.89 -14.88
CA TYR A 96 -6.67 -3.88 -13.86
C TYR A 96 -8.17 -4.22 -13.83
N ARG A 97 -9.04 -3.30 -14.24
CA ARG A 97 -10.48 -3.58 -14.48
C ARG A 97 -10.70 -4.66 -15.53
N GLN A 98 -9.78 -4.83 -16.46
CA GLN A 98 -9.81 -5.90 -17.45
C GLN A 98 -9.20 -7.17 -16.88
N VAL A 99 -8.09 -7.06 -16.12
CA VAL A 99 -7.45 -8.19 -15.42
C VAL A 99 -8.45 -8.93 -14.54
N VAL A 100 -9.18 -8.23 -13.65
CA VAL A 100 -10.12 -8.87 -12.70
C VAL A 100 -11.32 -9.53 -13.38
N ILE A 101 -11.63 -9.18 -14.62
CA ILE A 101 -12.68 -9.85 -15.41
C ILE A 101 -12.12 -11.08 -16.12
N ALA A 102 -10.93 -10.98 -16.71
CA ALA A 102 -10.29 -12.07 -17.47
C ALA A 102 -9.77 -13.17 -16.53
N TYR A 103 -9.20 -12.77 -15.37
CA TYR A 103 -8.57 -13.68 -14.42
C TYR A 103 -9.24 -13.57 -13.04
N THR A 104 -10.18 -14.50 -12.77
CA THR A 104 -10.95 -14.54 -11.49
C THR A 104 -10.27 -15.37 -10.41
N ARG A 105 -8.98 -15.70 -10.59
CA ARG A 105 -8.15 -16.41 -9.61
C ARG A 105 -7.24 -15.44 -8.88
N ALA A 106 -6.84 -15.78 -7.65
CA ALA A 106 -5.84 -15.04 -6.91
C ALA A 106 -4.48 -15.07 -7.61
N GLY A 107 -3.68 -13.98 -7.47
CA GLY A 107 -2.31 -13.90 -7.96
C GLY A 107 -2.02 -12.77 -8.95
N GLY A 108 -3.01 -11.94 -9.30
CA GLY A 108 -2.84 -10.67 -10.02
C GLY A 108 -1.90 -10.72 -11.22
N SER A 109 -0.88 -9.84 -11.25
CA SER A 109 0.10 -9.74 -12.34
C SER A 109 0.90 -11.03 -12.57
N TYR A 110 1.13 -11.85 -11.53
CA TYR A 110 1.78 -13.14 -11.67
C TYR A 110 0.98 -14.11 -12.54
N ILE A 111 -0.34 -14.24 -12.31
CA ILE A 111 -1.20 -15.11 -13.10
C ILE A 111 -1.30 -14.60 -14.54
N VAL A 112 -1.44 -13.28 -14.73
CA VAL A 112 -1.45 -12.66 -16.05
C VAL A 112 -0.16 -12.98 -16.82
N ALA A 113 0.99 -12.81 -16.18
CA ALA A 113 2.29 -13.12 -16.80
C ALA A 113 2.44 -14.62 -17.08
N ARG A 114 2.02 -15.48 -16.15
CA ARG A 114 2.12 -16.94 -16.26
C ARG A 114 1.31 -17.50 -17.43
N GLU A 115 0.08 -17.05 -17.58
CA GLU A 115 -0.81 -17.53 -18.65
C GLU A 115 -0.43 -16.98 -20.03
N ASN A 116 0.14 -15.77 -20.10
CA ASN A 116 0.50 -15.15 -21.37
C ASN A 116 1.96 -15.42 -21.80
N PHE A 117 2.92 -15.39 -20.88
CA PHE A 117 4.36 -15.52 -21.20
C PHE A 117 4.99 -16.81 -20.71
N GLY A 118 4.26 -17.60 -19.92
CA GLY A 118 4.72 -18.86 -19.33
C GLY A 118 5.42 -18.70 -17.97
N PRO A 119 5.70 -19.84 -17.29
CA PRO A 119 6.11 -19.84 -15.88
C PRO A 119 7.48 -19.18 -15.63
N ARG A 120 8.39 -19.21 -16.61
CA ARG A 120 9.74 -18.61 -16.46
C ARG A 120 9.68 -17.08 -16.41
N VAL A 121 8.94 -16.46 -17.33
CA VAL A 121 8.77 -15.00 -17.38
C VAL A 121 7.93 -14.50 -16.20
N ALA A 122 6.95 -15.27 -15.76
CA ALA A 122 6.14 -14.96 -14.60
C ALA A 122 6.96 -14.80 -13.30
N GLN A 123 8.17 -15.34 -13.22
CA GLN A 123 9.03 -15.16 -12.05
C GLN A 123 9.46 -13.70 -11.84
N ILE A 124 9.51 -12.90 -12.91
CA ILE A 124 9.77 -11.45 -12.80
C ILE A 124 8.62 -10.79 -12.01
N ALA A 125 7.37 -11.08 -12.39
CA ALA A 125 6.20 -10.58 -11.68
C ALA A 125 6.12 -11.15 -10.24
N ALA A 126 6.49 -12.41 -10.04
CA ALA A 126 6.52 -13.02 -8.72
C ALA A 126 7.53 -12.35 -7.80
N ALA A 127 8.76 -12.13 -8.27
CA ALA A 127 9.82 -11.49 -7.51
C ALA A 127 9.43 -10.04 -7.16
N ALA A 128 8.92 -9.28 -8.14
CA ALA A 128 8.44 -7.92 -7.93
C ALA A 128 7.36 -7.85 -6.84
N LEU A 129 6.32 -8.68 -6.92
CA LEU A 129 5.25 -8.73 -5.93
C LEU A 129 5.72 -9.20 -4.56
N LEU A 130 6.66 -10.17 -4.48
CA LEU A 130 7.20 -10.62 -3.19
C LEU A 130 8.02 -9.52 -2.52
N ILE A 131 8.84 -8.79 -3.28
CA ILE A 131 9.57 -7.62 -2.78
C ILE A 131 8.57 -6.55 -2.35
N ASP A 132 7.58 -6.24 -3.17
CA ASP A 132 6.54 -5.27 -2.88
C ASP A 132 5.85 -5.55 -1.54
N TYR A 133 5.42 -6.79 -1.28
CA TYR A 133 4.83 -7.16 0.01
C TYR A 133 5.75 -6.96 1.21
N VAL A 134 7.05 -7.25 1.07
CA VAL A 134 8.04 -7.03 2.15
C VAL A 134 8.18 -5.55 2.44
N VAL A 135 8.32 -4.74 1.38
CA VAL A 135 8.47 -3.29 1.49
C VAL A 135 7.17 -2.65 1.99
N THR A 136 6.00 -3.14 1.55
CA THR A 136 4.69 -2.69 2.05
C THR A 136 4.60 -2.81 3.57
N VAL A 137 4.97 -3.96 4.15
CA VAL A 137 4.96 -4.13 5.61
C VAL A 137 5.88 -3.11 6.28
N ALA A 138 7.07 -2.89 5.74
CA ALA A 138 8.04 -1.97 6.31
C ALA A 138 7.56 -0.51 6.21
N VAL A 139 7.20 -0.04 5.01
CA VAL A 139 6.74 1.35 4.75
C VAL A 139 5.48 1.66 5.54
N GLN A 140 4.47 0.80 5.46
CA GLN A 140 3.18 1.03 6.12
C GLN A 140 3.34 1.07 7.66
N SER A 141 4.15 0.17 8.22
CA SER A 141 4.40 0.16 9.66
C SER A 141 5.21 1.38 10.09
N ALA A 142 6.24 1.78 9.34
CA ALA A 142 7.03 2.98 9.62
C ALA A 142 6.19 4.26 9.49
N ALA A 143 5.44 4.43 8.39
CA ALA A 143 4.56 5.59 8.19
C ALA A 143 3.45 5.66 9.25
N GLY A 144 2.91 4.51 9.68
CA GLY A 144 1.96 4.44 10.79
C GLY A 144 2.57 4.90 12.11
N THR A 145 3.82 4.54 12.37
CA THR A 145 4.58 5.03 13.54
C THR A 145 4.85 6.52 13.43
N VAL A 146 5.19 7.04 12.24
CA VAL A 146 5.33 8.49 12.01
C VAL A 146 4.05 9.24 12.39
N ALA A 147 2.87 8.71 12.04
CA ALA A 147 1.59 9.31 12.44
C ALA A 147 1.42 9.32 13.98
N VAL A 148 1.78 8.24 14.68
CA VAL A 148 1.76 8.16 16.15
C VAL A 148 2.73 9.17 16.75
N VAL A 149 3.98 9.23 16.26
CA VAL A 149 5.01 10.15 16.77
C VAL A 149 4.65 11.61 16.46
N SER A 150 4.01 11.88 15.32
CA SER A 150 3.49 13.22 15.01
C SER A 150 2.42 13.69 15.99
N ALA A 151 1.66 12.77 16.58
CA ALA A 151 0.70 13.05 17.65
C ALA A 151 1.39 13.18 19.01
N ILE A 152 2.40 12.33 19.29
CA ILE A 152 3.10 12.22 20.58
C ILE A 152 4.61 12.27 20.33
N PRO A 153 5.21 13.48 20.15
CA PRO A 153 6.63 13.62 19.77
C PRO A 153 7.62 12.99 20.77
N ALA A 154 7.23 12.81 22.03
CA ALA A 154 8.03 12.14 23.05
C ALA A 154 8.38 10.69 22.70
N LEU A 155 7.62 10.05 21.80
CA LEU A 155 7.88 8.69 21.32
C LEU A 155 8.89 8.64 20.16
N GLY A 156 9.34 9.79 19.64
CA GLY A 156 10.27 9.88 18.50
C GLY A 156 11.54 9.03 18.64
N PRO A 157 12.26 9.08 19.79
CA PRO A 157 13.46 8.27 20.01
C PRO A 157 13.23 6.76 19.92
N TYR A 158 11.98 6.29 20.06
CA TYR A 158 11.59 4.87 20.06
C TYR A 158 10.85 4.47 18.77
N SER A 159 10.93 5.27 17.70
CA SER A 159 10.17 5.04 16.47
C SER A 159 10.47 3.68 15.83
N LEU A 160 11.74 3.24 15.80
CA LEU A 160 12.13 1.94 15.25
C LEU A 160 11.56 0.79 16.08
N GLU A 161 11.68 0.86 17.39
CA GLU A 161 11.20 -0.19 18.31
C GLU A 161 9.70 -0.32 18.26
N ILE A 162 8.96 0.79 18.17
CA ILE A 162 7.51 0.81 17.98
C ILE A 162 7.14 0.16 16.65
N THR A 163 7.83 0.52 15.57
CA THR A 163 7.59 -0.02 14.24
C THR A 163 7.79 -1.54 14.21
N VAL A 164 8.92 -2.02 14.74
CA VAL A 164 9.21 -3.46 14.83
C VAL A 164 8.19 -4.16 15.73
N GLY A 165 7.83 -3.57 16.85
CA GLY A 165 6.79 -4.08 17.75
C GLY A 165 5.44 -4.26 17.05
N VAL A 166 5.02 -3.28 16.25
CA VAL A 166 3.80 -3.35 15.43
C VAL A 166 3.86 -4.52 14.43
N VAL A 167 4.97 -4.68 13.70
CA VAL A 167 5.15 -5.79 12.76
C VAL A 167 5.05 -7.14 13.46
N ILE A 168 5.64 -7.29 14.66
CA ILE A 168 5.55 -8.53 15.47
C ILE A 168 4.11 -8.78 15.92
N VAL A 169 3.38 -7.74 16.35
CA VAL A 169 1.97 -7.87 16.75
C VAL A 169 1.11 -8.31 15.56
N ILE A 170 1.31 -7.71 14.38
CA ILE A 170 0.60 -8.10 13.15
C ILE A 170 0.94 -9.55 12.77
N CYS A 171 2.21 -9.96 12.83
CA CYS A 171 2.64 -11.34 12.61
C CYS A 171 1.90 -12.30 13.54
N TYR A 172 1.91 -12.03 14.84
CA TYR A 172 1.24 -12.86 15.84
C TYR A 172 -0.27 -12.98 15.59
N ALA A 173 -0.92 -11.87 15.25
CA ALA A 173 -2.33 -11.83 14.92
C ALA A 173 -2.65 -12.72 13.69
N ASN A 174 -1.81 -12.65 12.65
CA ASN A 174 -1.98 -13.49 11.44
C ASN A 174 -1.69 -14.98 11.71
N LEU A 175 -0.70 -15.30 12.54
CA LEU A 175 -0.46 -16.68 12.97
C LEU A 175 -1.65 -17.27 13.75
N ARG A 176 -2.41 -16.41 14.47
CA ARG A 176 -3.67 -16.78 15.11
C ARG A 176 -4.84 -16.97 14.12
N GLY A 177 -4.64 -16.65 12.85
CA GLY A 177 -5.65 -16.87 11.81
C GLY A 177 -6.75 -15.80 11.82
N MET A 178 -6.40 -14.52 11.97
CA MET A 178 -7.34 -13.38 11.93
C MET A 178 -7.97 -13.15 10.55
N ARG A 179 -8.40 -14.19 9.85
CA ARG A 179 -9.18 -14.07 8.60
C ARG A 179 -10.56 -13.45 8.80
N GLU A 180 -11.08 -13.45 10.02
CA GLU A 180 -12.40 -12.94 10.39
C GLU A 180 -12.44 -11.41 10.60
N ALA A 181 -11.31 -10.72 10.40
CA ALA A 181 -11.17 -9.31 10.72
C ALA A 181 -11.61 -8.33 9.59
N GLY A 182 -12.45 -8.75 8.65
CA GLY A 182 -12.91 -7.88 7.56
C GLY A 182 -13.59 -6.60 8.04
N LEU A 183 -14.41 -6.67 9.07
CA LEU A 183 -15.13 -5.52 9.64
C LEU A 183 -14.22 -4.52 10.38
N PRO A 184 -13.32 -4.93 11.29
CA PRO A 184 -12.39 -4.01 11.94
C PRO A 184 -11.46 -3.30 10.93
N PHE A 185 -10.96 -4.00 9.91
CA PHE A 185 -10.13 -3.41 8.86
C PHE A 185 -10.93 -2.43 8.00
N ALA A 186 -12.17 -2.78 7.65
CA ALA A 186 -13.05 -1.87 6.95
C ALA A 186 -13.34 -0.60 7.77
N ALA A 187 -13.54 -0.73 9.08
CA ALA A 187 -13.75 0.41 9.97
C ALA A 187 -12.55 1.37 9.98
N ALA A 188 -11.32 0.86 10.06
CA ALA A 188 -10.10 1.67 10.00
C ALA A 188 -10.00 2.44 8.67
N THR A 189 -10.27 1.77 7.55
CA THR A 189 -10.25 2.39 6.22
C THR A 189 -11.30 3.50 6.09
N TYR A 190 -12.55 3.23 6.45
CA TYR A 190 -13.61 4.23 6.38
C TYR A 190 -13.38 5.38 7.35
N PHE A 191 -12.85 5.12 8.53
CA PHE A 191 -12.48 6.16 9.48
C PHE A 191 -11.43 7.12 8.88
N PHE A 192 -10.39 6.59 8.26
CA PHE A 192 -9.37 7.40 7.57
C PHE A 192 -9.97 8.20 6.40
N VAL A 193 -10.75 7.55 5.52
CA VAL A 193 -11.38 8.21 4.37
C VAL A 193 -12.25 9.38 4.82
N ILE A 194 -13.06 9.19 5.88
CA ILE A 194 -13.92 10.24 6.43
C ILE A 194 -13.08 11.38 7.01
N MET A 195 -12.04 11.07 7.81
CA MET A 195 -11.22 12.09 8.46
C MET A 195 -10.41 12.90 7.44
N ILE A 196 -9.83 12.27 6.42
CA ILE A 196 -9.07 12.99 5.40
C ILE A 196 -10.01 13.77 4.47
N ALA A 197 -11.15 13.20 4.08
CA ALA A 197 -12.15 13.94 3.31
C ALA A 197 -12.65 15.19 4.07
N LEU A 198 -12.91 15.05 5.36
CA LEU A 198 -13.27 16.17 6.23
C LEU A 198 -12.15 17.22 6.29
N THR A 199 -10.90 16.79 6.42
CA THR A 199 -9.73 17.68 6.40
C THR A 199 -9.65 18.44 5.08
N ILE A 200 -9.82 17.75 3.95
CA ILE A 200 -9.77 18.36 2.61
C ILE A 200 -10.92 19.37 2.45
N ILE A 201 -12.16 18.98 2.75
CA ILE A 201 -13.32 19.84 2.60
C ILE A 201 -13.18 21.09 3.48
N THR A 202 -12.86 20.91 4.77
CA THR A 202 -12.66 22.00 5.71
C THR A 202 -11.50 22.90 5.28
N GLY A 203 -10.40 22.31 4.83
CA GLY A 203 -9.20 23.04 4.37
C GLY A 203 -9.50 23.88 3.14
N VAL A 204 -10.18 23.33 2.13
CA VAL A 204 -10.57 24.07 0.91
C VAL A 204 -11.56 25.20 1.26
N VAL A 205 -12.55 24.94 2.09
CA VAL A 205 -13.49 25.98 2.52
C VAL A 205 -12.76 27.11 3.28
N ARG A 206 -11.85 26.75 4.19
CA ARG A 206 -11.06 27.76 4.92
C ARG A 206 -10.16 28.54 3.98
N GLN A 207 -9.50 27.89 3.02
CA GLN A 207 -8.65 28.57 2.04
C GLN A 207 -9.41 29.61 1.22
N ILE A 208 -10.67 29.31 0.88
CA ILE A 208 -11.52 30.23 0.09
C ILE A 208 -12.05 31.39 0.94
N CYS A 209 -12.44 31.11 2.21
CA CYS A 209 -13.14 32.10 3.04
C CYS A 209 -12.22 32.91 3.97
N TRP A 210 -11.10 32.34 4.45
CA TRP A 210 -10.28 32.97 5.52
C TRP A 210 -8.78 32.85 5.34
N GLU A 211 -8.30 32.21 4.26
CA GLU A 211 -6.90 31.82 4.04
C GLU A 211 -6.35 30.88 5.13
N LEU A 212 -5.61 29.87 4.70
CA LEU A 212 -4.92 28.95 5.60
C LEU A 212 -3.56 29.54 6.02
N PRO A 213 -3.06 29.20 7.23
CA PRO A 213 -1.73 29.58 7.60
C PRO A 213 -0.70 28.91 6.67
N ILE A 214 0.26 29.70 6.18
CA ILE A 214 1.35 29.24 5.33
C ILE A 214 2.57 29.03 6.22
N TYR A 215 3.17 27.84 6.15
CA TYR A 215 4.42 27.54 6.82
C TYR A 215 5.58 28.16 6.06
N ASP A 216 6.51 28.80 6.76
CA ASP A 216 7.77 29.26 6.20
C ASP A 216 8.87 28.24 6.51
N PRO A 217 9.36 27.48 5.53
CA PRO A 217 10.38 26.46 5.76
C PRO A 217 11.66 27.01 6.39
N ALA A 218 11.99 28.26 6.12
CA ALA A 218 13.19 28.91 6.67
C ALA A 218 13.11 29.11 8.20
N GLN A 219 11.91 29.16 8.75
CA GLN A 219 11.66 29.35 10.18
C GLN A 219 11.41 28.03 10.94
N LEU A 220 11.36 26.91 10.23
CA LEU A 220 11.08 25.60 10.81
C LEU A 220 12.39 24.80 11.02
N PRO A 221 12.91 24.70 12.24
CA PRO A 221 14.15 23.94 12.50
C PRO A 221 13.93 22.44 12.25
N GLY A 222 14.87 21.79 11.55
CA GLY A 222 14.83 20.36 11.29
C GLY A 222 14.09 19.92 10.02
N THR A 223 13.57 20.85 9.23
CA THR A 223 13.03 20.56 7.88
C THR A 223 14.11 20.12 6.91
N VAL A 224 13.72 19.49 5.82
CA VAL A 224 14.62 19.25 4.69
C VAL A 224 15.14 20.60 4.15
N PRO A 225 16.39 20.64 3.63
CA PRO A 225 16.96 21.88 3.09
C PRO A 225 16.07 22.43 1.97
N VAL A 226 15.86 23.75 1.99
CA VAL A 226 15.16 24.45 0.90
C VAL A 226 16.20 25.23 0.13
N HIS A 227 16.59 24.74 -1.03
CA HIS A 227 17.62 25.35 -1.88
C HIS A 227 17.10 25.52 -3.31
N GLN A 228 17.32 26.71 -3.87
CA GLN A 228 16.98 27.03 -5.25
C GLN A 228 18.18 26.68 -6.14
N GLY A 229 18.07 25.60 -6.89
CA GLY A 229 19.06 25.20 -7.88
C GLY A 229 18.92 25.96 -9.20
N ASN A 230 19.81 25.66 -10.15
CA ASN A 230 19.87 26.26 -11.47
C ASN A 230 19.36 25.33 -12.59
N GLY A 231 18.53 24.31 -12.25
CA GLY A 231 17.99 23.36 -13.21
C GLY A 231 16.91 23.96 -14.10
N LEU A 232 16.64 23.29 -15.24
CA LEU A 232 15.71 23.77 -16.28
C LEU A 232 14.25 23.83 -15.83
N VAL A 233 13.84 23.04 -14.84
CA VAL A 233 12.45 22.95 -14.38
C VAL A 233 12.34 23.68 -13.04
N MET A 234 12.13 24.98 -13.09
CA MET A 234 11.96 25.83 -11.89
C MET A 234 13.08 25.65 -10.85
N GLY A 235 14.32 25.41 -11.29
CA GLY A 235 15.49 25.20 -10.44
C GLY A 235 15.87 23.73 -10.26
N ALA A 236 14.96 22.79 -10.47
CA ALA A 236 15.26 21.36 -10.47
C ALA A 236 15.81 20.89 -11.82
N THR A 237 16.67 19.87 -11.79
CA THR A 237 17.05 19.15 -13.01
C THR A 237 15.92 18.21 -13.42
N ILE A 238 15.89 17.80 -14.70
CA ILE A 238 14.92 16.81 -15.18
C ILE A 238 15.03 15.50 -14.37
N LEU A 239 16.25 15.11 -14.00
CA LEU A 239 16.50 13.91 -13.18
C LEU A 239 15.82 14.00 -11.81
N VAL A 240 15.91 15.12 -11.12
CA VAL A 240 15.25 15.36 -9.83
C VAL A 240 13.73 15.31 -9.97
N VAL A 241 13.19 15.91 -11.04
CA VAL A 241 11.73 15.86 -11.30
C VAL A 241 11.26 14.42 -11.55
N LEU A 242 12.06 13.62 -12.27
CA LEU A 242 11.75 12.21 -12.52
C LEU A 242 11.89 11.37 -11.25
N ARG A 243 12.85 11.67 -10.36
CA ARG A 243 12.95 11.04 -9.03
C ARG A 243 11.76 11.38 -8.16
N ALA A 244 11.39 12.65 -8.07
CA ALA A 244 10.22 13.09 -7.33
C ALA A 244 8.94 12.44 -7.85
N PHE A 245 8.83 12.26 -9.16
CA PHE A 245 7.73 11.56 -9.79
C PHE A 245 7.73 10.05 -9.45
N ALA A 246 8.89 9.38 -9.50
CA ALA A 246 9.00 7.96 -9.16
C ALA A 246 8.66 7.71 -7.68
N ASN A 247 9.21 8.53 -6.77
CA ASN A 247 8.91 8.44 -5.34
C ASN A 247 7.44 8.77 -5.04
N GLY A 248 6.88 9.81 -5.66
CA GLY A 248 5.46 10.13 -5.58
C GLY A 248 4.56 9.04 -6.17
N GLY A 249 5.06 8.29 -7.16
CA GLY A 249 4.40 7.13 -7.75
C GLY A 249 4.16 6.00 -6.76
N SER A 250 4.89 5.96 -5.64
CA SER A 250 4.58 5.07 -4.52
C SER A 250 3.15 5.26 -3.97
N SER A 251 2.50 6.39 -4.26
CA SER A 251 1.08 6.61 -3.96
C SER A 251 0.13 5.68 -4.72
N LEU A 252 0.60 4.94 -5.71
CA LEU A 252 -0.20 4.01 -6.51
C LEU A 252 -0.07 2.56 -6.03
N THR A 253 0.71 2.30 -4.99
CA THR A 253 0.87 0.97 -4.40
C THR A 253 -0.47 0.45 -3.91
N GLY A 254 -0.62 -0.88 -3.86
CA GLY A 254 -1.84 -1.53 -3.39
C GLY A 254 -3.02 -1.51 -4.37
N VAL A 255 -2.92 -0.82 -5.53
CA VAL A 255 -3.98 -0.85 -6.57
C VAL A 255 -4.17 -2.26 -7.10
N GLU A 256 -3.10 -3.07 -7.17
CA GLU A 256 -3.14 -4.48 -7.56
C GLU A 256 -3.75 -5.42 -6.51
N ALA A 257 -3.85 -5.02 -5.24
CA ALA A 257 -4.30 -5.88 -4.14
C ALA A 257 -5.66 -6.53 -4.42
N ILE A 258 -6.58 -5.80 -5.05
CA ILE A 258 -7.90 -6.32 -5.44
C ILE A 258 -7.76 -7.41 -6.51
N SER A 259 -6.81 -7.26 -7.45
CA SER A 259 -6.57 -8.27 -8.49
C SER A 259 -5.88 -9.52 -7.92
N ASN A 260 -5.08 -9.35 -6.87
CA ASN A 260 -4.41 -10.44 -6.18
C ASN A 260 -5.39 -11.32 -5.36
N THR A 261 -6.60 -10.82 -5.09
CA THR A 261 -7.59 -11.44 -4.18
C THR A 261 -9.00 -11.53 -4.76
N VAL A 262 -9.14 -11.64 -6.09
CA VAL A 262 -10.46 -11.69 -6.77
C VAL A 262 -11.34 -12.83 -6.27
N ASP A 263 -10.73 -13.94 -5.85
CA ASP A 263 -11.41 -15.14 -5.38
C ASP A 263 -12.18 -14.95 -4.06
N VAL A 264 -11.87 -13.92 -3.24
CA VAL A 264 -12.59 -13.66 -1.98
C VAL A 264 -13.94 -12.96 -2.17
N PHE A 265 -14.21 -12.42 -3.35
CA PHE A 265 -15.47 -11.73 -3.64
C PHE A 265 -16.65 -12.68 -3.79
N ARG A 266 -17.85 -12.21 -3.43
CA ARG A 266 -19.11 -12.88 -3.77
C ARG A 266 -19.29 -12.95 -5.29
N LYS A 267 -19.99 -13.98 -5.77
CA LYS A 267 -20.35 -14.10 -7.21
C LYS A 267 -21.31 -12.97 -7.63
N PRO A 268 -21.16 -12.37 -8.82
CA PRO A 268 -20.11 -12.58 -9.83
C PRO A 268 -18.80 -11.86 -9.45
N GLN A 269 -17.76 -12.64 -9.15
CA GLN A 269 -16.49 -12.17 -8.55
C GLN A 269 -15.83 -11.03 -9.35
N GLY A 270 -15.57 -11.21 -10.64
CA GLY A 270 -14.90 -10.21 -11.47
C GLY A 270 -15.68 -8.89 -11.59
N ARG A 271 -17.03 -8.92 -11.63
CA ARG A 271 -17.83 -7.68 -11.63
C ARG A 271 -17.73 -6.93 -10.31
N ASN A 272 -17.78 -7.66 -9.20
CA ASN A 272 -17.68 -7.08 -7.87
C ASN A 272 -16.28 -6.50 -7.63
N ALA A 273 -15.21 -7.25 -7.95
CA ALA A 273 -13.85 -6.78 -7.89
C ALA A 273 -13.63 -5.51 -8.74
N ARG A 274 -14.18 -5.47 -9.99
CA ARG A 274 -14.11 -4.30 -10.86
C ARG A 274 -14.79 -3.07 -10.27
N ARG A 275 -15.95 -3.23 -9.60
CA ARG A 275 -16.64 -2.13 -8.92
C ARG A 275 -15.82 -1.61 -7.76
N VAL A 276 -15.34 -2.50 -6.90
CA VAL A 276 -14.53 -2.14 -5.74
C VAL A 276 -13.24 -1.46 -6.16
N LEU A 277 -12.53 -1.98 -7.16
CA LEU A 277 -11.32 -1.36 -7.73
C LEU A 277 -11.59 0.07 -8.24
N THR A 278 -12.70 0.27 -8.95
CA THR A 278 -13.05 1.60 -9.45
C THR A 278 -13.35 2.57 -8.30
N THR A 279 -14.13 2.14 -7.31
CA THR A 279 -14.46 2.97 -6.14
C THR A 279 -13.21 3.31 -5.34
N MET A 280 -12.32 2.34 -5.11
CA MET A 280 -11.03 2.56 -4.46
C MET A 280 -10.18 3.60 -5.20
N ALA A 281 -10.05 3.48 -6.53
CA ALA A 281 -9.27 4.43 -7.32
C ALA A 281 -9.86 5.84 -7.31
N CYS A 282 -11.20 5.98 -7.32
CA CYS A 282 -11.86 7.28 -7.16
C CYS A 282 -11.59 7.90 -5.78
N ILE A 283 -11.68 7.11 -4.72
CA ILE A 283 -11.38 7.58 -3.36
C ILE A 283 -9.91 7.99 -3.27
N LEU A 284 -8.98 7.12 -3.69
CA LEU A 284 -7.55 7.41 -3.69
C LEU A 284 -7.24 8.69 -4.47
N GLY A 285 -7.78 8.82 -5.69
CA GLY A 285 -7.56 10.00 -6.53
C GLY A 285 -8.06 11.28 -5.89
N PHE A 286 -9.25 11.26 -5.28
CA PHE A 286 -9.79 12.40 -4.55
C PHE A 286 -8.93 12.79 -3.34
N LEU A 287 -8.56 11.82 -2.52
CA LEU A 287 -7.77 12.07 -1.31
C LEU A 287 -6.36 12.57 -1.68
N LEU A 288 -5.70 11.93 -2.66
CA LEU A 288 -4.36 12.30 -3.10
C LEU A 288 -4.33 13.72 -3.68
N ALA A 289 -5.29 14.07 -4.56
CA ALA A 289 -5.42 15.41 -5.12
C ALA A 289 -5.66 16.46 -4.02
N GLY A 290 -6.56 16.17 -3.08
CA GLY A 290 -6.91 17.08 -1.99
C GLY A 290 -5.75 17.31 -1.02
N VAL A 291 -5.03 16.26 -0.62
CA VAL A 291 -3.86 16.39 0.26
C VAL A 291 -2.72 17.14 -0.45
N ALA A 292 -2.46 16.85 -1.73
CA ALA A 292 -1.46 17.59 -2.51
C ALA A 292 -1.81 19.07 -2.65
N TYR A 293 -3.10 19.39 -2.89
CA TYR A 293 -3.57 20.78 -2.93
C TYR A 293 -3.37 21.50 -1.58
N LEU A 294 -3.72 20.85 -0.46
CA LEU A 294 -3.54 21.44 0.86
C LEU A 294 -2.05 21.57 1.23
N ALA A 295 -1.19 20.61 0.83
CA ALA A 295 0.25 20.73 0.99
C ALA A 295 0.81 21.93 0.23
N TYR A 296 0.33 22.16 -1.01
CA TYR A 296 0.63 23.35 -1.79
C TYR A 296 0.15 24.63 -1.09
N ALA A 297 -1.10 24.68 -0.65
CA ALA A 297 -1.71 25.88 -0.08
C ALA A 297 -1.11 26.29 1.28
N THR A 298 -0.66 25.30 2.08
CA THR A 298 -0.09 25.54 3.40
C THR A 298 1.44 25.58 3.42
N HIS A 299 2.10 25.23 2.33
CA HIS A 299 3.56 25.01 2.29
C HIS A 299 4.05 24.04 3.37
N ALA A 300 3.24 23.00 3.68
CA ALA A 300 3.62 21.98 4.65
C ALA A 300 4.90 21.27 4.21
N THR A 301 5.94 21.36 5.04
CA THR A 301 7.32 21.01 4.66
C THR A 301 7.77 19.74 5.35
N PRO A 302 8.33 18.75 4.63
CA PRO A 302 8.88 17.54 5.23
C PRO A 302 10.02 17.83 6.21
N TYR A 303 10.09 17.02 7.26
CA TYR A 303 11.19 17.07 8.24
C TYR A 303 12.21 15.97 7.96
N ARG A 304 13.49 16.20 8.31
CA ARG A 304 14.55 15.19 8.22
C ARG A 304 14.30 13.99 9.14
N THR A 305 13.62 14.23 10.25
CA THR A 305 13.19 13.20 11.20
C THR A 305 11.92 12.48 10.76
N GLU A 306 11.31 12.88 9.63
CA GLU A 306 10.03 12.40 9.09
C GLU A 306 8.81 12.76 9.95
N TYR A 307 9.01 13.39 11.11
CA TYR A 307 7.91 13.89 11.94
C TYR A 307 8.19 15.34 12.43
N PRO A 308 7.14 16.17 12.51
CA PRO A 308 5.75 15.91 12.07
C PRO A 308 5.63 15.75 10.56
N SER A 309 4.81 14.77 10.12
CA SER A 309 4.56 14.53 8.69
C SER A 309 3.85 15.70 8.02
N VAL A 310 3.93 15.79 6.69
CA VAL A 310 3.20 16.79 5.90
C VAL A 310 1.70 16.73 6.18
N LEU A 311 1.10 15.53 6.22
CA LEU A 311 -0.31 15.35 6.57
C LEU A 311 -0.64 15.87 7.97
N SER A 312 0.25 15.66 8.93
CA SER A 312 0.12 16.17 10.30
C SER A 312 0.10 17.71 10.34
N GLN A 313 1.00 18.35 9.61
CA GLN A 313 1.03 19.82 9.49
C GLN A 313 -0.25 20.37 8.83
N ILE A 314 -0.73 19.74 7.75
CA ILE A 314 -2.00 20.07 7.11
C ILE A 314 -3.15 19.98 8.13
N GLY A 315 -3.22 18.89 8.90
CA GLY A 315 -4.24 18.74 9.94
C GLY A 315 -4.24 19.89 10.97
N ARG A 316 -3.06 20.32 11.42
CA ARG A 316 -2.91 21.48 12.34
C ARG A 316 -3.28 22.80 11.67
N ALA A 317 -2.88 23.00 10.41
CA ALA A 317 -3.25 24.21 9.66
C ALA A 317 -4.76 24.31 9.46
N VAL A 318 -5.43 23.19 9.13
CA VAL A 318 -6.86 23.14 8.85
C VAL A 318 -7.72 23.28 10.10
N PHE A 319 -7.39 22.57 11.17
CA PHE A 319 -8.24 22.56 12.39
C PHE A 319 -7.79 23.57 13.46
N GLY A 320 -6.56 24.09 13.35
CA GLY A 320 -6.00 25.05 14.30
C GLY A 320 -5.53 24.42 15.59
N THR A 321 -5.10 25.28 16.55
CA THR A 321 -4.48 24.88 17.84
C THR A 321 -5.44 24.89 19.02
N GLY A 322 -6.68 25.30 18.86
CA GLY A 322 -7.71 25.31 19.91
C GLY A 322 -8.08 23.88 20.36
N ALA A 323 -8.78 23.75 21.49
CA ALA A 323 -9.15 22.45 22.06
C ALA A 323 -9.89 21.53 21.05
N ILE A 324 -10.87 22.07 20.31
CA ILE A 324 -11.59 21.32 19.27
C ILE A 324 -10.65 20.93 18.13
N GLY A 325 -9.80 21.87 17.66
CA GLY A 325 -8.82 21.61 16.63
C GLY A 325 -7.81 20.52 17.02
N HIS A 326 -7.40 20.50 18.28
CA HIS A 326 -6.51 19.45 18.81
C HIS A 326 -7.18 18.06 18.80
N VAL A 327 -8.47 17.98 19.14
CA VAL A 327 -9.22 16.71 19.05
C VAL A 327 -9.27 16.19 17.60
N PHE A 328 -9.61 17.05 16.64
CA PHE A 328 -9.63 16.65 15.21
C PHE A 328 -8.23 16.26 14.73
N PHE A 329 -7.18 16.97 15.14
CA PHE A 329 -5.82 16.62 14.84
C PHE A 329 -5.46 15.20 15.35
N ILE A 330 -5.80 14.88 16.59
CA ILE A 330 -5.58 13.52 17.15
C ILE A 330 -6.38 12.47 16.39
N LEU A 331 -7.64 12.76 16.01
CA LEU A 331 -8.46 11.83 15.22
C LEU A 331 -7.85 11.58 13.82
N VAL A 332 -7.31 12.61 13.16
CA VAL A 332 -6.57 12.45 11.89
C VAL A 332 -5.37 11.53 12.09
N GLN A 333 -4.53 11.77 13.11
CA GLN A 333 -3.35 10.93 13.36
C GLN A 333 -3.75 9.50 13.71
N ALA A 334 -4.75 9.30 14.57
CA ALA A 334 -5.24 7.98 14.93
C ALA A 334 -5.81 7.22 13.74
N SER A 335 -6.59 7.89 12.88
CA SER A 335 -7.12 7.27 11.67
C SER A 335 -6.00 6.91 10.66
N THR A 336 -4.98 7.78 10.55
CA THR A 336 -3.81 7.57 9.70
C THR A 336 -2.98 6.37 10.19
N ALA A 337 -2.68 6.29 11.48
CA ALA A 337 -1.98 5.14 12.03
C ALA A 337 -2.79 3.84 11.86
N ALA A 338 -4.10 3.89 12.12
CA ALA A 338 -4.98 2.72 12.00
C ALA A 338 -5.01 2.17 10.57
N ILE A 339 -5.17 3.03 9.56
CA ILE A 339 -5.20 2.55 8.16
C ILE A 339 -3.83 2.03 7.71
N LEU A 340 -2.73 2.69 8.10
CA LEU A 340 -1.38 2.27 7.75
C LEU A 340 -1.03 0.91 8.35
N PHE A 341 -1.31 0.67 9.63
CA PHE A 341 -1.12 -0.64 10.25
C PHE A 341 -2.04 -1.71 9.64
N THR A 342 -3.25 -1.33 9.23
CA THR A 342 -4.16 -2.22 8.48
C THR A 342 -3.62 -2.50 7.07
N GLY A 343 -3.02 -1.51 6.41
CA GLY A 343 -2.33 -1.66 5.13
C GLY A 343 -1.17 -2.64 5.19
N ALA A 344 -0.32 -2.54 6.23
CA ALA A 344 0.74 -3.52 6.47
C ALA A 344 0.19 -4.96 6.57
N ASN A 345 -0.98 -5.14 7.19
CA ASN A 345 -1.61 -6.44 7.34
C ASN A 345 -2.07 -7.06 6.00
N THR A 346 -2.35 -6.28 4.97
CA THR A 346 -2.76 -6.83 3.65
C THR A 346 -1.70 -7.74 3.06
N SER A 347 -0.42 -7.41 3.23
CA SER A 347 0.72 -8.20 2.76
C SER A 347 0.83 -9.56 3.47
N PHE A 348 0.38 -9.69 4.72
CA PHE A 348 0.35 -10.97 5.43
C PHE A 348 -0.68 -11.97 4.87
N ASN A 349 -1.60 -11.50 4.04
CA ASN A 349 -2.49 -12.36 3.26
C ASN A 349 -1.91 -12.63 1.86
N GLY A 350 -1.36 -11.60 1.20
CA GLY A 350 -0.87 -11.65 -0.18
C GLY A 350 0.42 -12.45 -0.33
N PHE A 351 1.45 -12.12 0.44
CA PHE A 351 2.78 -12.76 0.35
C PHE A 351 2.73 -14.28 0.54
N PRO A 352 2.11 -14.83 1.62
CA PRO A 352 2.12 -16.27 1.82
C PRO A 352 1.34 -17.03 0.73
N ALA A 353 0.27 -16.44 0.19
CA ALA A 353 -0.50 -17.02 -0.90
C ALA A 353 0.32 -17.06 -2.20
N LEU A 354 0.94 -15.95 -2.59
CA LEU A 354 1.80 -15.87 -3.77
C LEU A 354 3.01 -16.79 -3.64
N ALA A 355 3.70 -16.77 -2.50
CA ALA A 355 4.85 -17.63 -2.24
C ALA A 355 4.49 -19.12 -2.35
N SER A 356 3.26 -19.50 -1.95
CA SER A 356 2.74 -20.85 -2.14
C SER A 356 2.59 -21.22 -3.61
N PHE A 357 2.02 -20.34 -4.46
CA PHE A 357 1.91 -20.59 -5.91
C PHE A 357 3.27 -20.73 -6.58
N VAL A 358 4.21 -19.86 -6.24
CA VAL A 358 5.58 -19.90 -6.79
C VAL A 358 6.32 -21.16 -6.33
N ALA A 359 6.06 -21.63 -5.11
CA ALA A 359 6.62 -22.88 -4.59
C ALA A 359 5.98 -24.13 -5.24
N GLU A 360 4.70 -24.09 -5.62
CA GLU A 360 4.04 -25.11 -6.43
C GLU A 360 4.67 -25.22 -7.82
N ASP A 361 5.05 -24.10 -8.42
CA ASP A 361 5.78 -24.02 -9.69
C ASP A 361 7.29 -24.38 -9.53
N ARG A 362 7.75 -24.78 -8.33
CA ARG A 362 9.13 -25.25 -7.99
C ARG A 362 10.21 -24.17 -8.04
N PHE A 363 9.86 -22.89 -7.94
CA PHE A 363 10.83 -21.78 -7.88
C PHE A 363 11.13 -21.32 -6.44
N LEU A 364 10.34 -21.74 -5.47
CA LEU A 364 10.57 -21.53 -4.04
C LEU A 364 10.53 -22.86 -3.25
N PRO A 365 11.07 -22.86 -2.01
CA PRO A 365 11.07 -24.05 -1.16
C PRO A 365 9.66 -24.58 -0.88
N ARG A 366 9.46 -25.90 -0.98
CA ARG A 366 8.16 -26.56 -0.75
C ARG A 366 7.58 -26.34 0.65
N GLN A 367 8.38 -25.92 1.63
CA GLN A 367 7.89 -25.58 2.97
C GLN A 367 6.85 -24.45 2.94
N LEU A 368 6.89 -23.56 1.94
CA LEU A 368 5.96 -22.45 1.78
C LEU A 368 4.57 -22.88 1.28
N THR A 369 4.41 -24.09 0.73
CA THR A 369 3.10 -24.63 0.34
C THR A 369 2.33 -25.23 1.52
N LYS A 370 3.01 -25.51 2.64
CA LYS A 370 2.39 -26.16 3.80
C LYS A 370 1.58 -25.18 4.62
N ARG A 371 0.30 -25.54 4.85
CA ARG A 371 -0.55 -24.83 5.81
C ARG A 371 -0.29 -25.33 7.22
N GLY A 372 -0.11 -24.38 8.14
CA GLY A 372 0.16 -24.66 9.55
C GLY A 372 -1.11 -25.00 10.34
N TYR A 373 -0.99 -25.01 11.67
CA TYR A 373 -1.98 -25.47 12.65
C TYR A 373 -3.36 -24.80 12.53
N ARG A 374 -3.44 -23.54 12.05
CA ARG A 374 -4.70 -22.80 11.83
C ARG A 374 -5.02 -22.60 10.35
N LEU A 375 -4.57 -23.51 9.50
CA LEU A 375 -4.77 -23.48 8.03
C LEU A 375 -4.19 -22.22 7.35
N VAL A 376 -3.29 -21.49 8.02
CA VAL A 376 -2.55 -20.37 7.47
C VAL A 376 -1.17 -20.84 6.98
N PHE A 377 -0.60 -20.16 6.01
CA PHE A 377 0.76 -20.43 5.53
C PHE A 377 1.80 -19.86 6.52
N SER A 378 1.94 -20.51 7.69
CA SER A 378 2.76 -19.99 8.81
C SER A 378 4.19 -19.69 8.41
N ASN A 379 4.81 -20.53 7.56
CA ASN A 379 6.18 -20.30 7.08
C ASN A 379 6.27 -19.03 6.23
N GLY A 380 5.28 -18.75 5.38
CA GLY A 380 5.21 -17.51 4.60
C GLY A 380 5.08 -16.26 5.49
N ILE A 381 4.22 -16.34 6.52
CA ILE A 381 4.04 -15.24 7.49
C ILE A 381 5.35 -14.94 8.23
N ILE A 382 6.04 -15.98 8.73
CA ILE A 382 7.33 -15.82 9.44
C ILE A 382 8.40 -15.27 8.50
N THR A 383 8.49 -15.77 7.26
CA THR A 383 9.45 -15.29 6.26
C THR A 383 9.23 -13.82 5.95
N LEU A 384 7.98 -13.42 5.69
CA LEU A 384 7.61 -12.02 5.46
C LEU A 384 8.04 -11.14 6.64
N THR A 385 7.69 -11.55 7.86
CA THR A 385 8.06 -10.81 9.08
C THR A 385 9.57 -10.66 9.20
N ALA A 386 10.33 -11.75 9.02
CA ALA A 386 11.78 -11.71 9.14
C ALA A 386 12.41 -10.76 8.12
N LEU A 387 11.98 -10.83 6.85
CA LEU A 387 12.47 -9.96 5.79
C LEU A 387 12.10 -8.49 6.04
N SER A 388 10.87 -8.20 6.45
CA SER A 388 10.42 -6.83 6.71
C SER A 388 11.10 -6.22 7.94
N VAL A 389 11.28 -6.99 9.03
CA VAL A 389 12.04 -6.52 10.20
C VAL A 389 13.50 -6.29 9.85
N THR A 390 14.12 -7.18 9.07
CA THR A 390 15.50 -6.98 8.61
C THR A 390 15.63 -5.69 7.81
N LEU A 391 14.70 -5.45 6.88
CA LEU A 391 14.68 -4.23 6.08
C LEU A 391 14.51 -2.98 6.96
N LEU A 392 13.60 -3.00 7.94
CA LEU A 392 13.41 -1.91 8.89
C LEU A 392 14.66 -1.61 9.72
N VAL A 393 15.36 -2.65 10.19
CA VAL A 393 16.60 -2.47 10.97
C VAL A 393 17.70 -1.87 10.09
N ILE A 394 17.86 -2.33 8.84
CA ILE A 394 18.87 -1.80 7.91
C ILE A 394 18.60 -0.33 7.57
N THR A 395 17.34 0.04 7.36
CA THR A 395 16.95 1.41 6.99
C THR A 395 16.71 2.33 8.20
N GLY A 396 16.87 1.82 9.43
CA GLY A 396 16.55 2.58 10.65
C GLY A 396 15.07 2.92 10.79
N GLY A 397 14.17 2.22 10.07
CA GLY A 397 12.73 2.49 10.05
C GLY A 397 12.34 3.75 9.27
N SER A 398 13.24 4.30 8.45
CA SER A 398 12.99 5.50 7.63
C SER A 398 12.08 5.17 6.45
N VAL A 399 10.95 5.86 6.36
CA VAL A 399 10.02 5.79 5.22
C VAL A 399 10.71 6.25 3.95
N ASN A 400 11.50 7.32 4.04
CA ASN A 400 12.20 7.92 2.90
C ASN A 400 13.23 6.97 2.28
N ALA A 401 13.91 6.17 3.11
CA ALA A 401 14.86 5.16 2.64
C ALA A 401 14.16 3.93 2.02
N LEU A 402 12.91 3.65 2.41
CA LEU A 402 12.14 2.49 1.96
C LEU A 402 11.38 2.72 0.65
N VAL A 403 10.89 3.95 0.41
CA VAL A 403 10.02 4.28 -0.72
C VAL A 403 10.64 3.99 -2.10
N PRO A 404 11.92 4.22 -2.38
CA PRO A 404 12.51 3.86 -3.67
C PRO A 404 12.41 2.38 -4.02
N PHE A 405 12.56 1.47 -3.03
CA PHE A 405 12.38 0.02 -3.23
C PHE A 405 10.93 -0.34 -3.55
N TYR A 406 10.00 0.43 -3.01
CA TYR A 406 8.57 0.26 -3.24
C TYR A 406 8.20 0.54 -4.70
N ALA A 407 8.70 1.65 -5.25
CA ALA A 407 8.42 2.02 -6.63
C ALA A 407 8.83 0.92 -7.63
N ILE A 408 10.01 0.32 -7.46
CA ILE A 408 10.50 -0.76 -8.32
C ILE A 408 9.55 -1.97 -8.30
N GLY A 409 9.14 -2.45 -7.12
CA GLY A 409 8.24 -3.60 -7.00
C GLY A 409 6.91 -3.38 -7.69
N VAL A 410 6.26 -2.25 -7.41
CA VAL A 410 4.93 -1.91 -7.91
C VAL A 410 4.91 -1.70 -9.43
N PHE A 411 5.82 -0.87 -9.95
CA PHE A 411 5.81 -0.56 -11.38
C PHE A 411 6.25 -1.74 -12.25
N THR A 412 7.13 -2.62 -11.78
CA THR A 412 7.39 -3.91 -12.43
C THR A 412 6.12 -4.76 -12.48
N GLY A 413 5.35 -4.84 -11.39
CA GLY A 413 4.08 -5.55 -11.34
C GLY A 413 3.05 -4.98 -12.34
N PHE A 414 2.91 -3.66 -12.42
CA PHE A 414 2.02 -2.98 -13.37
C PHE A 414 2.46 -3.20 -14.82
N SER A 415 3.76 -3.15 -15.10
CA SER A 415 4.32 -3.43 -16.42
C SER A 415 3.99 -4.85 -16.88
N MET A 416 4.20 -5.84 -16.02
CA MET A 416 3.92 -7.24 -16.32
C MET A 416 2.42 -7.50 -16.55
N ALA A 417 1.54 -6.86 -15.77
CA ALA A 417 0.10 -6.92 -15.97
C ALA A 417 -0.30 -6.26 -17.31
N GLY A 418 0.22 -5.06 -17.60
CA GLY A 418 -0.06 -4.32 -18.83
C GLY A 418 0.35 -5.08 -20.09
N TYR A 419 1.59 -5.57 -20.15
CA TYR A 419 2.09 -6.35 -21.28
C TYR A 419 1.38 -7.71 -21.42
N GLY A 420 1.10 -8.39 -20.31
CA GLY A 420 0.37 -9.64 -20.31
C GLY A 420 -1.05 -9.47 -20.86
N MET A 421 -1.76 -8.44 -20.43
CA MET A 421 -3.09 -8.10 -20.98
C MET A 421 -3.04 -7.64 -22.44
N THR A 422 -1.99 -6.94 -22.85
CA THR A 422 -1.75 -6.58 -24.25
C THR A 422 -1.68 -7.85 -25.11
N LYS A 423 -0.87 -8.83 -24.70
CA LYS A 423 -0.77 -10.12 -25.38
C LYS A 423 -2.09 -10.90 -25.39
N HIS A 424 -2.81 -10.89 -24.25
CA HIS A 424 -4.13 -11.51 -24.13
C HIS A 424 -5.09 -10.97 -25.21
N HIS A 425 -5.20 -9.63 -25.37
CA HIS A 425 -6.07 -9.01 -26.36
C HIS A 425 -5.60 -9.20 -27.81
N LEU A 426 -4.31 -9.31 -28.06
CA LEU A 426 -3.78 -9.67 -29.39
C LEU A 426 -4.17 -11.08 -29.79
N THR A 427 -4.24 -12.00 -28.83
CA THR A 427 -4.56 -13.41 -29.06
C THR A 427 -6.07 -13.65 -29.19
N GLN A 428 -6.88 -13.08 -28.27
CA GLN A 428 -8.32 -13.38 -28.21
C GLN A 428 -9.18 -12.50 -29.12
N ARG A 429 -8.75 -11.28 -29.45
CA ARG A 429 -9.39 -10.33 -30.36
C ARG A 429 -10.89 -10.17 -30.20
N GLU A 430 -11.39 -10.12 -28.96
CA GLU A 430 -12.79 -9.84 -28.66
C GLU A 430 -13.24 -8.45 -29.19
N PRO A 431 -14.55 -8.18 -29.34
CA PRO A 431 -15.05 -6.87 -29.77
C PRO A 431 -14.46 -5.73 -28.91
N GLY A 432 -13.87 -4.71 -29.56
CA GLY A 432 -13.19 -3.60 -28.87
C GLY A 432 -11.74 -3.88 -28.44
N TRP A 433 -11.13 -4.98 -28.89
CA TRP A 433 -9.76 -5.38 -28.51
C TRP A 433 -8.70 -4.30 -28.76
N ARG A 434 -8.82 -3.51 -29.84
CA ARG A 434 -7.84 -2.45 -30.17
C ARG A 434 -7.78 -1.37 -29.10
N TYR A 435 -8.93 -0.90 -28.60
CA TYR A 435 -9.00 0.08 -27.52
C TYR A 435 -8.46 -0.49 -26.22
N ARG A 436 -8.84 -1.73 -25.87
CA ARG A 436 -8.34 -2.42 -24.68
C ARG A 436 -6.83 -2.65 -24.77
N LEU A 437 -6.32 -3.01 -25.92
CA LEU A 437 -4.88 -3.17 -26.18
C LEU A 437 -4.14 -1.83 -25.96
N ALA A 438 -4.65 -0.72 -26.51
CA ALA A 438 -4.05 0.59 -26.36
C ALA A 438 -3.93 0.99 -24.88
N ILE A 439 -4.98 0.80 -24.07
CA ILE A 439 -4.96 1.07 -22.62
C ILE A 439 -3.88 0.24 -21.92
N ASN A 440 -3.85 -1.07 -22.15
CA ASN A 440 -2.92 -1.97 -21.46
C ASN A 440 -1.47 -1.73 -21.89
N LEU A 441 -1.25 -1.49 -23.18
CA LEU A 441 0.08 -1.16 -23.71
C LEU A 441 0.58 0.17 -23.14
N SER A 442 -0.27 1.20 -23.10
CA SER A 442 0.09 2.51 -22.50
C SER A 442 0.39 2.37 -21.03
N ALA A 443 -0.43 1.64 -20.26
CA ALA A 443 -0.17 1.36 -18.85
C ALA A 443 1.16 0.62 -18.66
N GLY A 444 1.45 -0.41 -19.47
CA GLY A 444 2.70 -1.15 -19.42
C GLY A 444 3.92 -0.30 -19.74
N ILE A 445 3.88 0.50 -20.81
CA ILE A 445 5.00 1.38 -21.21
C ILE A 445 5.26 2.44 -20.14
N LEU A 446 4.23 3.15 -19.67
CA LEU A 446 4.38 4.19 -18.67
C LEU A 446 4.95 3.63 -17.35
N SER A 447 4.45 2.46 -16.91
CA SER A 447 4.97 1.80 -15.73
C SER A 447 6.44 1.40 -15.90
N THR A 448 6.83 0.88 -17.08
CA THR A 448 8.24 0.54 -17.37
C THR A 448 9.14 1.78 -17.36
N VAL A 449 8.66 2.90 -17.91
CA VAL A 449 9.44 4.16 -17.87
C VAL A 449 9.69 4.58 -16.44
N VAL A 450 8.68 4.53 -15.57
CA VAL A 450 8.84 4.88 -14.14
C VAL A 450 9.79 3.93 -13.44
N ASP A 451 9.67 2.62 -13.71
CA ASP A 451 10.51 1.57 -13.11
C ASP A 451 12.00 1.75 -13.46
N LEU A 452 12.32 2.02 -14.73
CA LEU A 452 13.69 2.27 -15.18
C LEU A 452 14.32 3.49 -14.48
N TRP A 453 13.53 4.54 -14.23
CA TRP A 453 14.02 5.74 -13.53
C TRP A 453 14.16 5.50 -12.02
N ALA A 454 13.25 4.75 -11.40
CA ALA A 454 13.36 4.36 -10.01
C ALA A 454 14.59 3.47 -9.76
N GLY A 455 14.87 2.51 -10.65
CA GLY A 455 16.01 1.59 -10.54
C GLY A 455 17.36 2.22 -10.86
N GLY A 456 17.42 3.17 -11.81
CA GLY A 456 18.66 3.87 -12.19
C GLY A 456 19.23 4.80 -11.12
N CYS A 457 18.45 5.12 -10.10
CA CYS A 457 18.82 6.05 -9.03
C CYS A 457 19.47 5.38 -7.80
N GLY A 458 19.46 4.05 -7.71
CA GLY A 458 20.03 3.33 -6.57
C GLY A 458 21.56 3.17 -6.58
N GLY A 459 22.26 3.70 -7.59
CA GLY A 459 23.71 3.51 -7.79
C GLY A 459 24.62 4.68 -7.39
N GLU A 460 24.06 5.81 -6.95
CA GLU A 460 24.86 7.00 -6.61
C GLU A 460 24.42 7.61 -5.27
N SER A 461 24.56 6.86 -4.18
CA SER A 461 24.44 7.40 -2.82
C SER A 461 25.55 6.87 -1.93
#